data_74fc1912970068cd31759bd026ac8d64
#
_entry.id   74fc1912970068cd31759bd026ac8d64
#
_cell.length_a   1.000
_cell.length_b   1.000
_cell.length_c   1.000
_cell.angle_alpha   90.00
_cell.angle_beta   90.00
_cell.angle_gamma   90.00
#
_symmetry.space_group_name_H-M   'P 1'
#
loop_
_entity.id
_entity.type
_entity.pdbx_description
1 polymer ?
#
loop_
_entity_poly.entity_id
_entity_poly.type
_entity_poly.pdbx_seq_one_letter_code
_entity_poly.pdbx_strand_id
1 'polypeptide(L)'
;VARKIRYVLIGGDLVDGVGIYPNQDKELVCQTIEEQLKKVEDLLSKIPNYIKIFIMPGNHDPGRRALPQPAIPKKYNSGLWEKENVFMVGNPAVISLNGVKVMMFHGQSIDDIVKTTPGLSYDKPTNVMKHLLRARHLSPIYGSQTPIAPEMEDLMVIDDIPDIFHVGHVHRAELDMYKGILLLNSGSWQKQTPFQASVGMTPNPGIALIVNLKTFKVYHENYNSNPLNNILQS
;
A
#
# COMPACT_ATOMS: atom_id res chain seq x y z
N VAL A 1 6.45 22.41 -1.21
CA VAL A 1 6.69 20.98 -1.45
C VAL A 1 5.87 20.51 -2.65
N ALA A 2 4.55 20.71 -2.70
CA ALA A 2 3.65 20.16 -3.74
C ALA A 2 4.13 20.38 -5.18
N ARG A 3 4.63 21.57 -5.56
CA ARG A 3 5.13 21.85 -6.91
C ARG A 3 6.34 21.01 -7.35
N LYS A 4 7.03 20.33 -6.41
CA LYS A 4 8.19 19.47 -6.67
C LYS A 4 7.82 17.99 -6.78
N ILE A 5 6.60 17.61 -6.44
CA ILE A 5 6.12 16.22 -6.58
C ILE A 5 5.98 15.90 -8.07
N ARG A 6 6.48 14.75 -8.47
CA ARG A 6 6.39 14.21 -9.84
C ARG A 6 5.65 12.88 -9.90
N TYR A 7 5.68 12.14 -8.82
CA TYR A 7 5.11 10.81 -8.72
C TYR A 7 4.33 10.67 -7.42
N VAL A 8 3.23 9.94 -7.48
CA VAL A 8 2.46 9.45 -6.34
C VAL A 8 2.37 7.94 -6.48
N LEU A 9 2.74 7.21 -5.43
CA LEU A 9 2.65 5.77 -5.38
C LEU A 9 1.61 5.37 -4.33
N ILE A 10 0.61 4.60 -4.73
CA ILE A 10 -0.46 4.13 -3.86
C ILE A 10 -0.32 2.63 -3.70
N GLY A 11 -0.01 2.20 -2.49
CA GLY A 11 0.38 0.84 -2.13
C GLY A 11 -0.79 -0.14 -1.93
N GLY A 12 -1.95 0.11 -2.54
CA GLY A 12 -3.14 -0.73 -2.41
C GLY A 12 -4.08 -0.28 -1.30
N ASP A 13 -5.20 -1.00 -1.17
CA ASP A 13 -6.31 -0.70 -0.26
C ASP A 13 -6.83 0.74 -0.46
N LEU A 14 -7.19 1.04 -1.72
CA LEU A 14 -7.81 2.33 -2.07
C LEU A 14 -9.15 2.50 -1.39
N VAL A 15 -9.81 1.39 -1.09
CA VAL A 15 -11.17 1.30 -0.54
C VAL A 15 -11.17 0.43 0.71
N ASP A 16 -12.22 0.59 1.53
CA ASP A 16 -12.48 -0.31 2.66
C ASP A 16 -12.86 -1.72 2.19
N GLY A 17 -13.34 -1.83 0.94
CA GLY A 17 -13.90 -3.06 0.43
C GLY A 17 -15.31 -3.31 0.94
N VAL A 18 -15.87 -4.47 0.59
CA VAL A 18 -17.18 -4.93 1.07
C VAL A 18 -17.08 -6.40 1.43
N GLY A 19 -17.45 -6.77 2.66
CA GLY A 19 -17.40 -8.15 3.14
C GLY A 19 -15.96 -8.66 3.38
N ILE A 20 -15.06 -7.78 3.78
CA ILE A 20 -13.66 -8.12 4.07
C ILE A 20 -13.53 -8.78 5.44
N TYR A 21 -14.30 -8.31 6.43
CA TYR A 21 -14.35 -8.87 7.79
C TYR A 21 -15.78 -8.86 8.34
N PRO A 22 -16.08 -9.67 9.37
CA PRO A 22 -17.42 -9.78 9.93
C PRO A 22 -17.96 -8.44 10.43
N ASN A 23 -19.23 -8.13 10.10
CA ASN A 23 -19.96 -6.90 10.47
C ASN A 23 -19.40 -5.60 9.86
N GLN A 24 -18.51 -5.65 8.88
CA GLN A 24 -17.98 -4.47 8.19
C GLN A 24 -19.10 -3.62 7.58
N ASP A 25 -20.17 -4.23 7.08
CA ASP A 25 -21.34 -3.56 6.50
C ASP A 25 -21.95 -2.47 7.42
N LYS A 26 -21.83 -2.65 8.73
CA LYS A 26 -22.34 -1.68 9.73
C LYS A 26 -21.42 -0.46 9.91
N GLU A 27 -20.18 -0.56 9.47
CA GLU A 27 -19.14 0.47 9.63
C GLU A 27 -18.91 1.27 8.35
N LEU A 28 -19.35 0.74 7.18
CA LEU A 28 -19.12 1.36 5.89
C LEU A 28 -19.92 2.65 5.70
N VAL A 29 -19.23 3.74 5.38
CA VAL A 29 -19.85 5.01 4.97
C VAL A 29 -20.39 4.91 3.55
N CYS A 30 -19.66 4.25 2.64
CA CYS A 30 -20.08 3.89 1.29
C CYS A 30 -20.31 2.38 1.23
N GLN A 31 -21.54 1.98 0.93
CA GLN A 31 -21.98 0.59 1.04
C GLN A 31 -21.56 -0.27 -0.17
N THR A 32 -21.23 0.35 -1.30
CA THR A 32 -20.82 -0.36 -2.52
C THR A 32 -19.39 -0.04 -2.94
N ILE A 33 -18.77 -0.97 -3.64
CA ILE A 33 -17.42 -0.78 -4.22
C ILE A 33 -17.40 0.39 -5.20
N GLU A 34 -18.44 0.54 -5.99
CA GLU A 34 -18.59 1.59 -6.99
C GLU A 34 -18.60 2.99 -6.35
N GLU A 35 -19.34 3.16 -5.25
CA GLU A 35 -19.37 4.41 -4.49
C GLU A 35 -18.01 4.74 -3.87
N GLN A 36 -17.34 3.72 -3.30
CA GLN A 36 -16.01 3.88 -2.71
C GLN A 36 -14.98 4.29 -3.76
N LEU A 37 -14.94 3.58 -4.90
CA LEU A 37 -14.04 3.90 -6.01
C LEU A 37 -14.34 5.24 -6.67
N LYS A 38 -15.63 5.65 -6.74
CA LYS A 38 -15.98 6.98 -7.23
C LYS A 38 -15.41 8.08 -6.36
N LYS A 39 -15.45 7.92 -5.03
CA LYS A 39 -14.79 8.86 -4.11
C LYS A 39 -13.28 8.93 -4.32
N VAL A 40 -12.63 7.78 -4.53
CA VAL A 40 -11.19 7.73 -4.85
C VAL A 40 -10.92 8.51 -6.13
N GLU A 41 -11.69 8.28 -7.19
CA GLU A 41 -11.57 9.01 -8.46
C GLU A 41 -11.69 10.52 -8.26
N ASP A 42 -12.71 10.95 -7.50
CA ASP A 42 -12.95 12.38 -7.22
C ASP A 42 -11.80 13.01 -6.42
N LEU A 43 -11.19 12.28 -5.49
CA LEU A 43 -10.02 12.73 -4.75
C LEU A 43 -8.77 12.82 -5.64
N LEU A 44 -8.49 11.79 -6.42
CA LEU A 44 -7.33 11.75 -7.31
C LEU A 44 -7.45 12.74 -8.47
N SER A 45 -8.67 13.12 -8.86
CA SER A 45 -8.90 14.16 -9.88
C SER A 45 -8.40 15.55 -9.46
N LYS A 46 -8.21 15.79 -8.17
CA LYS A 46 -7.65 17.03 -7.64
C LYS A 46 -6.12 17.10 -7.75
N ILE A 47 -5.47 15.98 -8.06
CA ILE A 47 -4.03 15.92 -8.27
C ILE A 47 -3.72 16.44 -9.67
N PRO A 48 -2.79 17.42 -9.82
CA PRO A 48 -2.45 18.00 -11.12
C PRO A 48 -1.93 16.94 -12.11
N ASN A 49 -2.33 17.04 -13.38
CA ASN A 49 -2.01 16.07 -14.43
C ASN A 49 -0.49 15.89 -14.70
N TYR A 50 0.36 16.84 -14.31
CA TYR A 50 1.82 16.69 -14.42
C TYR A 50 2.40 15.70 -13.41
N ILE A 51 1.63 15.26 -12.41
CA ILE A 51 2.02 14.25 -11.43
C ILE A 51 1.52 12.90 -11.92
N LYS A 52 2.42 11.96 -12.13
CA LYS A 52 2.09 10.59 -12.49
C LYS A 52 1.72 9.80 -11.23
N ILE A 53 0.61 9.07 -11.30
CA ILE A 53 0.06 8.32 -10.18
C ILE A 53 0.11 6.83 -10.52
N PHE A 54 0.80 6.04 -9.72
CA PHE A 54 0.84 4.58 -9.84
C PHE A 54 -0.02 3.97 -8.75
N ILE A 55 -0.96 3.12 -9.15
CA ILE A 55 -1.94 2.50 -8.27
C ILE A 55 -1.82 0.99 -8.36
N MET A 56 -1.52 0.36 -7.26
CA MET A 56 -1.46 -1.09 -7.07
C MET A 56 -2.70 -1.54 -6.27
N PRO A 57 -3.24 -2.75 -6.50
CA PRO A 57 -4.29 -3.30 -5.64
C PRO A 57 -3.75 -3.74 -4.28
N GLY A 58 -4.63 -3.71 -3.27
CA GLY A 58 -4.46 -4.40 -2.00
C GLY A 58 -5.52 -5.50 -1.80
N ASN A 59 -5.60 -6.07 -0.61
CA ASN A 59 -6.53 -7.15 -0.32
C ASN A 59 -7.99 -6.69 -0.10
N HIS A 60 -8.23 -5.39 0.08
CA HIS A 60 -9.56 -4.78 0.17
C HIS A 60 -10.10 -4.34 -1.20
N ASP A 61 -9.22 -4.12 -2.17
CA ASP A 61 -9.58 -3.66 -3.50
C ASP A 61 -10.28 -4.76 -4.31
N PRO A 62 -11.18 -4.39 -5.27
CA PRO A 62 -11.87 -5.38 -6.06
C PRO A 62 -10.95 -6.06 -7.08
N GLY A 63 -11.10 -7.36 -7.21
CA GLY A 63 -10.31 -8.18 -8.14
C GLY A 63 -9.89 -9.50 -7.53
N ARG A 64 -8.79 -10.05 -8.02
CA ARG A 64 -8.20 -11.28 -7.49
C ARG A 64 -7.52 -11.01 -6.15
N ARG A 65 -7.89 -11.74 -5.10
CA ARG A 65 -7.27 -11.62 -3.77
C ARG A 65 -5.94 -12.38 -3.68
N ALA A 66 -5.81 -13.46 -4.44
CA ALA A 66 -4.59 -14.28 -4.44
C ALA A 66 -3.43 -13.55 -5.14
N LEU A 67 -2.24 -13.65 -4.53
CA LEU A 67 -0.99 -13.13 -5.08
C LEU A 67 -0.46 -14.04 -6.22
N PRO A 68 0.16 -13.43 -7.25
CA PRO A 68 0.21 -12.02 -7.56
C PRO A 68 -1.16 -11.49 -7.97
N GLN A 69 -1.47 -10.24 -7.63
CA GLN A 69 -2.73 -9.62 -8.05
C GLN A 69 -2.54 -8.86 -9.37
N PRO A 70 -3.38 -9.09 -10.38
CA PRO A 70 -3.46 -8.19 -11.53
C PRO A 70 -3.90 -6.79 -11.08
N ALA A 71 -3.66 -5.78 -11.92
CA ALA A 71 -4.21 -4.43 -11.69
C ALA A 71 -5.74 -4.49 -11.50
N ILE A 72 -6.28 -3.54 -10.74
CA ILE A 72 -7.74 -3.44 -10.51
C ILE A 72 -8.44 -3.40 -11.87
N PRO A 73 -9.38 -4.33 -12.15
CA PRO A 73 -10.02 -4.41 -13.47
C PRO A 73 -10.79 -3.14 -13.85
N LYS A 74 -10.65 -2.70 -15.11
CA LYS A 74 -11.31 -1.48 -15.65
C LYS A 74 -12.81 -1.43 -15.40
N LYS A 75 -13.48 -2.58 -15.37
CA LYS A 75 -14.94 -2.68 -15.12
C LYS A 75 -15.39 -2.08 -13.78
N TYR A 76 -14.51 -2.00 -12.77
CA TYR A 76 -14.85 -1.42 -11.48
C TYR A 76 -14.68 0.11 -11.44
N ASN A 77 -13.75 0.65 -12.21
CA ASN A 77 -13.57 2.10 -12.32
C ASN A 77 -12.90 2.47 -13.65
N SER A 78 -13.70 2.71 -14.69
CA SER A 78 -13.21 3.16 -15.99
C SER A 78 -12.59 4.56 -15.92
N GLY A 79 -13.10 5.44 -15.06
CA GLY A 79 -12.63 6.82 -14.95
C GLY A 79 -11.17 6.94 -14.50
N LEU A 80 -10.70 6.08 -13.59
CA LEU A 80 -9.28 6.03 -13.24
C LEU A 80 -8.42 5.51 -14.39
N TRP A 81 -8.89 4.50 -15.12
CA TRP A 81 -8.16 3.93 -16.25
C TRP A 81 -8.03 4.90 -17.45
N GLU A 82 -8.94 5.84 -17.59
CA GLU A 82 -8.99 6.82 -18.69
C GLU A 82 -8.14 8.07 -18.42
N LYS A 83 -7.63 8.24 -17.19
CA LYS A 83 -6.76 9.36 -16.85
C LYS A 83 -5.33 9.11 -17.37
N GLU A 84 -4.83 10.02 -18.21
CA GLU A 84 -3.49 9.95 -18.82
C GLU A 84 -2.34 9.90 -17.81
N ASN A 85 -2.54 10.44 -16.62
CA ASN A 85 -1.53 10.48 -15.56
C ASN A 85 -1.68 9.38 -14.53
N VAL A 86 -2.63 8.44 -14.67
CA VAL A 86 -2.85 7.30 -13.77
C VAL A 86 -2.38 6.01 -14.44
N PHE A 87 -1.60 5.23 -13.73
CA PHE A 87 -1.04 3.96 -14.16
C PHE A 87 -1.48 2.87 -13.17
N MET A 88 -2.37 2.00 -13.63
CA MET A 88 -2.83 0.86 -12.84
C MET A 88 -1.81 -0.29 -13.01
N VAL A 89 -1.20 -0.71 -11.90
CA VAL A 89 -0.18 -1.76 -11.89
C VAL A 89 -0.63 -2.96 -11.06
N GLY A 90 0.01 -4.11 -11.22
CA GLY A 90 -0.25 -5.32 -10.42
C GLY A 90 0.41 -5.24 -9.03
N ASN A 91 0.19 -6.27 -8.22
CA ASN A 91 0.80 -6.48 -6.93
C ASN A 91 1.46 -7.88 -6.89
N PRO A 92 2.83 -7.96 -6.87
CA PRO A 92 3.76 -6.84 -6.84
C PRO A 92 3.93 -6.15 -8.20
N ALA A 93 4.60 -4.97 -8.18
CA ALA A 93 5.04 -4.26 -9.37
C ALA A 93 6.45 -3.67 -9.17
N VAL A 94 7.24 -3.66 -10.23
CA VAL A 94 8.53 -2.96 -10.27
C VAL A 94 8.44 -1.84 -11.29
N ILE A 95 8.69 -0.62 -10.85
CA ILE A 95 8.63 0.58 -11.69
C ILE A 95 9.95 1.33 -11.66
N SER A 96 10.33 1.96 -12.76
CA SER A 96 11.52 2.82 -12.82
C SER A 96 11.10 4.29 -12.83
N LEU A 97 11.54 5.05 -11.83
CA LEU A 97 11.27 6.47 -11.67
C LEU A 97 12.57 7.26 -11.80
N ASN A 98 12.81 7.86 -12.96
CA ASN A 98 14.06 8.57 -13.27
C ASN A 98 15.31 7.72 -13.02
N GLY A 99 15.27 6.44 -13.38
CA GLY A 99 16.37 5.50 -13.18
C GLY A 99 16.42 4.82 -11.81
N VAL A 100 15.57 5.24 -10.85
CA VAL A 100 15.44 4.58 -9.55
C VAL A 100 14.42 3.44 -9.65
N LYS A 101 14.84 2.22 -9.30
CA LYS A 101 13.99 1.02 -9.31
C LYS A 101 13.19 0.95 -8.01
N VAL A 102 11.87 1.08 -8.11
CA VAL A 102 10.95 0.98 -6.98
C VAL A 102 10.15 -0.31 -7.10
N MET A 103 10.30 -1.20 -6.14
CA MET A 103 9.44 -2.36 -5.97
C MET A 103 8.28 -1.97 -5.06
N MET A 104 7.07 -2.12 -5.59
CA MET A 104 5.82 -1.93 -4.86
C MET A 104 5.22 -3.30 -4.53
N PHE A 105 4.86 -3.50 -3.29
CA PHE A 105 4.19 -4.70 -2.81
C PHE A 105 3.18 -4.30 -1.73
N HIS A 106 1.94 -4.75 -1.83
CA HIS A 106 0.92 -4.36 -0.84
C HIS A 106 1.30 -4.78 0.58
N GLY A 107 1.72 -6.04 0.76
CA GLY A 107 2.26 -6.48 2.05
C GLY A 107 1.40 -7.48 2.83
N GLN A 108 0.33 -8.04 2.25
CA GLN A 108 -0.57 -8.94 2.97
C GLN A 108 0.13 -10.18 3.55
N SER A 109 1.26 -10.64 2.98
CA SER A 109 2.05 -11.74 3.53
C SER A 109 2.77 -11.40 4.84
N ILE A 110 2.80 -10.13 5.25
CA ILE A 110 3.32 -9.70 6.56
C ILE A 110 2.56 -10.40 7.67
N ASP A 111 1.25 -10.62 7.52
CA ASP A 111 0.43 -11.33 8.49
C ASP A 111 0.95 -12.74 8.78
N ASP A 112 1.33 -13.47 7.74
CA ASP A 112 1.84 -14.82 7.87
C ASP A 112 3.23 -14.82 8.53
N ILE A 113 4.09 -13.90 8.14
CA ILE A 113 5.44 -13.76 8.69
C ILE A 113 5.40 -13.39 10.18
N VAL A 114 4.57 -12.42 10.58
CA VAL A 114 4.45 -12.00 11.98
C VAL A 114 3.94 -13.15 12.86
N LYS A 115 2.99 -13.95 12.37
CA LYS A 115 2.43 -15.09 13.11
C LYS A 115 3.39 -16.25 13.27
N THR A 116 4.29 -16.44 12.32
CA THR A 116 5.14 -17.64 12.27
C THR A 116 6.59 -17.39 12.67
N THR A 117 7.02 -16.13 12.72
CA THR A 117 8.42 -15.78 12.98
C THR A 117 8.56 -15.05 14.32
N PRO A 118 9.11 -15.69 15.36
CA PRO A 118 9.33 -15.05 16.65
C PRO A 118 10.16 -13.76 16.55
N GLY A 119 9.76 -12.73 17.28
CA GLY A 119 10.46 -11.44 17.33
C GLY A 119 10.09 -10.46 16.21
N LEU A 120 9.24 -10.85 15.25
CA LEU A 120 8.64 -9.92 14.29
C LEU A 120 7.26 -9.48 14.78
N SER A 121 6.88 -8.24 14.47
CA SER A 121 5.61 -7.66 14.89
C SER A 121 5.11 -6.61 13.90
N TYR A 122 3.83 -6.28 13.97
CA TYR A 122 3.22 -5.19 13.20
C TYR A 122 3.74 -3.80 13.60
N ASP A 123 4.30 -3.65 14.80
CA ASP A 123 4.88 -2.38 15.26
C ASP A 123 6.19 -2.01 14.56
N LYS A 124 6.84 -2.99 13.93
CA LYS A 124 8.10 -2.82 13.22
C LYS A 124 8.05 -3.46 11.83
N PRO A 125 7.19 -2.94 10.91
CA PRO A 125 7.01 -3.51 9.58
C PRO A 125 8.31 -3.56 8.77
N THR A 126 9.24 -2.61 8.98
CA THR A 126 10.53 -2.63 8.28
C THR A 126 11.37 -3.86 8.63
N ASN A 127 11.25 -4.44 9.82
CA ASN A 127 11.92 -5.69 10.17
C ASN A 127 11.35 -6.88 9.38
N VAL A 128 10.03 -6.90 9.13
CA VAL A 128 9.39 -7.91 8.28
C VAL A 128 9.83 -7.71 6.83
N MET A 129 9.90 -6.48 6.34
CA MET A 129 10.41 -6.17 5.00
C MET A 129 11.85 -6.66 4.81
N LYS A 130 12.73 -6.49 5.82
CA LYS A 130 14.09 -7.05 5.81
C LYS A 130 14.06 -8.58 5.72
N HIS A 131 13.12 -9.23 6.38
CA HIS A 131 12.95 -10.68 6.34
C HIS A 131 12.57 -11.14 4.92
N LEU A 132 11.61 -10.50 4.27
CA LEU A 132 11.22 -10.76 2.88
C LEU A 132 12.40 -10.58 1.91
N LEU A 133 13.17 -9.50 2.05
CA LEU A 133 14.36 -9.27 1.23
C LEU A 133 15.46 -10.31 1.45
N ARG A 134 15.63 -10.81 2.68
CA ARG A 134 16.57 -11.90 2.98
C ARG A 134 16.12 -13.22 2.37
N ALA A 135 14.84 -13.52 2.43
CA ALA A 135 14.24 -14.68 1.79
C ALA A 135 14.24 -14.58 0.25
N ARG A 136 14.42 -13.36 -0.29
CA ARG A 136 14.24 -13.07 -1.72
C ARG A 136 12.86 -13.50 -2.24
N HIS A 137 11.84 -13.34 -1.39
CA HIS A 137 10.49 -13.77 -1.70
C HIS A 137 9.46 -12.90 -0.97
N LEU A 138 8.45 -12.42 -1.70
CA LEU A 138 7.42 -11.52 -1.16
C LEU A 138 6.31 -12.25 -0.38
N SER A 139 6.16 -13.57 -0.55
CA SER A 139 5.21 -14.39 0.20
C SER A 139 5.77 -15.80 0.42
N PRO A 140 6.79 -15.98 1.32
CA PRO A 140 7.54 -17.23 1.43
C PRO A 140 6.78 -18.36 2.13
N ILE A 141 5.58 -18.09 2.67
CA ILE A 141 4.77 -19.08 3.39
C ILE A 141 3.56 -19.45 2.52
N TYR A 142 3.53 -20.69 2.05
CA TYR A 142 2.43 -21.22 1.25
C TYR A 142 1.37 -21.90 2.14
N GLY A 143 0.09 -21.77 1.76
CA GLY A 143 -1.00 -22.45 2.47
C GLY A 143 -1.40 -21.84 3.81
N SER A 144 -0.98 -20.60 4.09
CA SER A 144 -1.37 -19.83 5.26
C SER A 144 -2.53 -18.85 4.94
N GLN A 145 -2.55 -17.66 5.54
CA GLN A 145 -3.66 -16.71 5.36
C GLN A 145 -3.62 -16.00 4.01
N THR A 146 -2.40 -15.71 3.51
CA THR A 146 -2.22 -15.06 2.22
C THR A 146 -2.43 -16.06 1.09
N PRO A 147 -3.51 -15.94 0.29
CA PRO A 147 -3.72 -16.84 -0.82
C PRO A 147 -2.72 -16.56 -1.95
N ILE A 148 -2.15 -17.62 -2.52
CA ILE A 148 -1.24 -17.56 -3.67
C ILE A 148 -1.92 -18.27 -4.84
N ALA A 149 -1.99 -17.60 -6.00
CA ALA A 149 -2.55 -18.16 -7.22
C ALA A 149 -1.57 -19.20 -7.81
N PRO A 150 -2.08 -20.30 -8.39
CA PRO A 150 -1.24 -21.31 -9.02
C PRO A 150 -0.79 -20.85 -10.42
N GLU A 151 0.12 -19.89 -10.45
CA GLU A 151 0.73 -19.42 -11.70
C GLU A 151 1.80 -20.44 -12.19
N MET A 152 2.14 -20.37 -13.48
CA MET A 152 3.15 -21.26 -14.07
C MET A 152 4.57 -20.99 -13.56
N GLU A 153 4.82 -19.76 -13.10
CA GLU A 153 6.08 -19.30 -12.51
C GLU A 153 5.82 -18.65 -11.17
N ASP A 154 6.79 -18.71 -10.28
CA ASP A 154 6.70 -18.03 -8.98
C ASP A 154 7.02 -16.54 -9.11
N LEU A 155 5.99 -15.76 -9.38
CA LEU A 155 6.08 -14.30 -9.55
C LEU A 155 6.25 -13.54 -8.22
N MET A 156 6.37 -14.24 -7.10
CA MET A 156 6.64 -13.63 -5.79
C MET A 156 8.14 -13.61 -5.46
N VAL A 157 8.98 -14.20 -6.28
CA VAL A 157 10.44 -14.15 -6.15
C VAL A 157 10.94 -12.73 -6.43
N ILE A 158 11.88 -12.26 -5.62
CA ILE A 158 12.59 -10.99 -5.83
C ILE A 158 13.83 -11.26 -6.68
N ASP A 159 13.68 -11.26 -8.00
CA ASP A 159 14.78 -11.48 -8.94
C ASP A 159 15.72 -10.29 -8.96
N ASP A 160 15.17 -9.12 -9.11
CA ASP A 160 15.87 -7.84 -9.17
C ASP A 160 15.86 -7.11 -7.83
N ILE A 161 17.04 -6.71 -7.35
CA ILE A 161 17.14 -5.92 -6.13
C ILE A 161 16.68 -4.48 -6.43
N PRO A 162 15.66 -3.97 -5.71
CA PRO A 162 15.20 -2.59 -5.88
C PRO A 162 16.10 -1.60 -5.14
N ASP A 163 16.07 -0.32 -5.57
CA ASP A 163 16.64 0.79 -4.82
C ASP A 163 15.70 1.21 -3.66
N ILE A 164 14.38 1.10 -3.90
CA ILE A 164 13.33 1.40 -2.91
C ILE A 164 12.38 0.20 -2.86
N PHE A 165 12.10 -0.29 -1.64
CA PHE A 165 11.07 -1.27 -1.39
C PHE A 165 9.90 -0.60 -0.65
N HIS A 166 8.79 -0.40 -1.36
CA HIS A 166 7.57 0.24 -0.87
C HIS A 166 6.51 -0.82 -0.56
N VAL A 167 6.03 -0.80 0.69
CA VAL A 167 5.01 -1.72 1.21
C VAL A 167 3.87 -0.92 1.85
N GLY A 168 2.69 -1.49 1.89
CA GLY A 168 1.48 -0.98 2.55
C GLY A 168 0.96 -1.94 3.62
N HIS A 169 -0.37 -2.22 3.60
CA HIS A 169 -1.12 -3.21 4.42
C HIS A 169 -1.07 -2.97 5.93
N VAL A 170 0.12 -2.86 6.50
CA VAL A 170 0.29 -2.53 7.91
C VAL A 170 0.10 -1.02 8.07
N HIS A 171 -0.94 -0.61 8.81
CA HIS A 171 -1.35 0.79 8.95
C HIS A 171 -0.37 1.62 9.81
N ARG A 172 0.92 1.38 9.67
CA ARG A 172 1.98 2.04 10.43
C ARG A 172 3.07 2.55 9.49
N ALA A 173 3.12 3.85 9.28
CA ALA A 173 4.18 4.47 8.48
C ALA A 173 5.53 4.26 9.18
N GLU A 174 6.47 3.66 8.49
CA GLU A 174 7.83 3.42 8.98
C GLU A 174 8.82 3.46 7.82
N LEU A 175 10.04 3.86 8.11
CA LEU A 175 11.13 3.86 7.13
C LEU A 175 12.41 3.30 7.76
N ASP A 176 13.24 2.66 6.95
CA ASP A 176 14.54 2.15 7.35
C ASP A 176 15.44 2.00 6.10
N MET A 177 16.70 1.66 6.33
CA MET A 177 17.66 1.35 5.28
C MET A 177 18.23 -0.05 5.49
N TYR A 178 18.22 -0.89 4.47
CA TYR A 178 18.77 -2.23 4.54
C TYR A 178 19.64 -2.54 3.32
N LYS A 179 20.95 -2.75 3.53
CA LYS A 179 21.91 -3.07 2.46
C LYS A 179 21.84 -2.14 1.25
N GLY A 180 21.64 -0.85 1.48
CA GLY A 180 21.49 0.15 0.44
C GLY A 180 20.09 0.30 -0.14
N ILE A 181 19.12 -0.52 0.27
CA ILE A 181 17.73 -0.45 -0.14
C ILE A 181 16.96 0.43 0.84
N LEU A 182 16.27 1.46 0.36
CA LEU A 182 15.36 2.26 1.17
C LEU A 182 14.05 1.49 1.37
N LEU A 183 13.70 1.22 2.63
CA LEU A 183 12.47 0.54 3.02
C LEU A 183 11.43 1.57 3.43
N LEU A 184 10.23 1.50 2.87
CA LEU A 184 9.13 2.40 3.16
C LEU A 184 7.84 1.59 3.37
N ASN A 185 7.30 1.59 4.59
CA ASN A 185 5.91 1.22 4.81
C ASN A 185 5.08 2.50 4.86
N SER A 186 4.15 2.68 3.92
CA SER A 186 3.45 3.97 3.75
C SER A 186 2.38 4.25 4.81
N GLY A 187 2.02 3.25 5.63
CA GLY A 187 0.95 3.39 6.60
C GLY A 187 -0.43 3.52 5.93
N SER A 188 -1.37 4.20 6.58
CA SER A 188 -2.75 4.36 6.13
C SER A 188 -3.29 5.75 6.44
N TRP A 189 -4.40 6.12 5.78
CA TRP A 189 -5.21 7.30 6.11
C TRP A 189 -6.41 6.95 7.01
N GLN A 190 -6.67 5.65 7.20
CA GLN A 190 -7.75 5.13 8.01
C GLN A 190 -7.36 5.17 9.51
N LYS A 191 -8.29 5.62 10.36
CA LYS A 191 -8.16 5.51 11.81
C LYS A 191 -8.19 4.05 12.24
N GLN A 192 -7.76 3.77 13.47
CA GLN A 192 -7.82 2.43 14.04
C GLN A 192 -9.24 1.86 13.98
N THR A 193 -9.38 0.68 13.40
CA THR A 193 -10.65 -0.05 13.39
C THR A 193 -10.80 -0.93 14.63
N PRO A 194 -12.05 -1.33 15.02
CA PRO A 194 -12.27 -2.29 16.10
C PRO A 194 -11.51 -3.61 15.89
N PHE A 195 -11.41 -4.09 14.66
CA PHE A 195 -10.64 -5.28 14.32
C PHE A 195 -9.15 -5.09 14.65
N GLN A 196 -8.54 -4.00 14.21
CA GLN A 196 -7.13 -3.70 14.48
C GLN A 196 -6.85 -3.60 15.99
N ALA A 197 -7.77 -2.97 16.75
CA ALA A 197 -7.66 -2.91 18.20
C ALA A 197 -7.71 -4.31 18.84
N SER A 198 -8.56 -5.20 18.35
CA SER A 198 -8.70 -6.57 18.86
C SER A 198 -7.46 -7.44 18.66
N VAL A 199 -6.67 -7.16 17.63
CA VAL A 199 -5.40 -7.86 17.33
C VAL A 199 -4.15 -7.11 17.79
N GLY A 200 -4.32 -6.02 18.55
CA GLY A 200 -3.22 -5.24 19.12
C GLY A 200 -2.45 -4.37 18.12
N MET A 201 -3.03 -4.09 16.95
CA MET A 201 -2.41 -3.20 15.96
C MET A 201 -2.67 -1.73 16.32
N THR A 202 -1.62 -0.93 16.42
CA THR A 202 -1.71 0.52 16.68
C THR A 202 -1.26 1.28 15.45
N PRO A 203 -2.19 1.73 14.58
CA PRO A 203 -1.86 2.52 13.40
C PRO A 203 -1.38 3.93 13.75
N ASN A 204 -0.64 4.55 12.83
CA ASN A 204 -0.30 5.97 12.88
C ASN A 204 -0.79 6.68 11.60
N PRO A 205 -2.12 6.85 11.44
CA PRO A 205 -2.71 7.33 10.20
C PRO A 205 -2.31 8.76 9.85
N GLY A 206 -2.50 9.15 8.58
CA GLY A 206 -2.31 10.52 8.12
C GLY A 206 -0.84 10.96 7.96
N ILE A 207 0.08 10.02 7.81
CA ILE A 207 1.48 10.31 7.51
C ILE A 207 1.73 10.09 6.02
N ALA A 208 2.20 11.13 5.31
CA ALA A 208 2.70 11.02 3.95
C ALA A 208 4.22 10.98 3.93
N LEU A 209 4.80 9.98 3.27
CA LEU A 209 6.25 9.85 3.06
C LEU A 209 6.63 10.49 1.72
N ILE A 210 7.56 11.41 1.72
CA ILE A 210 8.03 12.14 0.54
C ILE A 210 9.51 11.83 0.33
N VAL A 211 9.83 11.21 -0.80
CA VAL A 211 11.21 10.78 -1.11
C VAL A 211 11.82 11.67 -2.17
N ASN A 212 13.03 12.13 -1.92
CA ASN A 212 13.85 12.73 -2.96
C ASN A 212 14.62 11.62 -3.68
N LEU A 213 14.25 11.33 -4.94
CA LEU A 213 14.83 10.22 -5.71
C LEU A 213 16.32 10.38 -6.03
N LYS A 214 16.87 11.61 -5.96
CA LYS A 214 18.30 11.84 -6.19
C LYS A 214 19.16 11.55 -4.98
N THR A 215 18.64 11.84 -3.77
CA THR A 215 19.42 11.78 -2.52
C THR A 215 18.95 10.70 -1.56
N PHE A 216 17.83 10.04 -1.85
CA PHE A 216 17.11 9.10 -0.98
C PHE A 216 16.70 9.69 0.38
N LYS A 217 16.79 11.03 0.52
CA LYS A 217 16.30 11.70 1.72
C LYS A 217 14.78 11.62 1.77
N VAL A 218 14.26 11.15 2.90
CA VAL A 218 12.83 11.04 3.17
C VAL A 218 12.39 12.17 4.08
N TYR A 219 11.29 12.80 3.72
CA TYR A 219 10.56 13.76 4.54
C TYR A 219 9.19 13.14 4.85
N HIS A 220 8.63 13.47 5.99
CA HIS A 220 7.29 13.06 6.35
C HIS A 220 6.45 14.27 6.69
N GLU A 221 5.21 14.27 6.23
CA GLU A 221 4.18 15.23 6.60
C GLU A 221 3.15 14.50 7.46
N ASN A 222 2.88 15.01 8.65
CA ASN A 222 1.87 14.46 9.54
C ASN A 222 0.64 15.37 9.55
N TYR A 223 -0.41 14.91 8.90
CA TYR A 223 -1.66 15.66 8.76
C TYR A 223 -2.55 15.61 10.01
N ASN A 224 -2.31 14.69 10.95
CA ASN A 224 -3.03 14.66 12.23
C ASN A 224 -2.55 15.73 13.21
N SER A 225 -1.33 16.22 13.07
CA SER A 225 -0.75 17.26 13.93
C SER A 225 -1.00 18.68 13.42
N ASN A 226 -1.68 18.85 12.28
CA ASN A 226 -1.95 20.16 11.70
C ASN A 226 -3.18 20.81 12.37
N PRO A 227 -3.08 22.03 12.97
CA PRO A 227 -4.20 22.70 13.63
C PRO A 227 -5.44 22.92 12.74
N LEU A 228 -5.26 22.93 11.41
CA LEU A 228 -6.36 23.05 10.44
C LEU A 228 -7.31 21.84 10.43
N ASN A 229 -6.84 20.66 10.86
CA ASN A 229 -7.69 19.45 10.91
C ASN A 229 -8.71 19.47 12.05
N ASN A 230 -8.51 20.31 13.07
CA ASN A 230 -9.48 20.50 14.16
C ASN A 230 -10.70 21.33 13.74
N ILE A 231 -10.64 22.03 12.59
CA ILE A 231 -11.74 22.85 12.07
C ILE A 231 -12.73 22.03 11.23
N LEU A 232 -12.29 20.87 10.70
CA LEU A 232 -13.13 20.00 9.86
C LEU A 232 -13.83 18.86 10.65
N GLN A 233 -13.64 18.81 11.96
CA GLN A 233 -14.26 17.81 12.86
C GLN A 233 -15.30 18.41 13.84
N SER A 234 -15.62 19.72 13.70
CA SER A 234 -16.66 20.42 14.47
C SER A 234 -17.95 20.59 13.66
#